data_a7a175c6d4cbe2202ef0d8fbcd7f02b6
#
_entry.id   a7a175c6d4cbe2202ef0d8fbcd7f02b6
#
_cell.length_a   1.000
_cell.length_b   1.000
_cell.length_c   1.000
_cell.angle_alpha   90.00
_cell.angle_beta   90.00
_cell.angle_gamma   90.00
#
_symmetry.space_group_name_H-M   'P 1'
#
loop_
_entity.id
_entity.type
_entity.pdbx_description
1 polymer ?
#
loop_
_entity_poly.entity_id
_entity_poly.type
_entity_poly.pdbx_seq_one_letter_code
_entity_poly.pdbx_strand_id
1 'polypeptide(L)'
;MEHNPKTILLVEDDVALNRAVVFKLEQKGHRVVSVFRAEEALEKLQSEHGNIDVVWLDLLLPGMNGIEFLAEIHKREDYKNLKVVICSVSGREESKGIARGLGAVDYLVKSDYEIDALVEKVLSYA
;
A
#
# COMPACT_ATOMS: atom_id res chain seq x y z
N MET A 1 -22.08 -2.22 16.52
CA MET A 1 -21.32 -2.45 15.31
C MET A 1 -19.94 -3.02 15.65
N GLU A 2 -19.61 -4.10 15.04
CA GLU A 2 -18.34 -4.75 15.31
C GLU A 2 -17.18 -4.00 14.66
N HIS A 3 -16.13 -3.86 15.43
CA HIS A 3 -14.87 -3.34 14.91
C HIS A 3 -14.00 -4.53 14.50
N ASN A 4 -13.50 -4.50 13.27
CA ASN A 4 -12.66 -5.57 12.74
C ASN A 4 -11.29 -4.99 12.38
N PRO A 5 -10.35 -4.96 13.35
CA PRO A 5 -9.04 -4.35 13.12
C PRO A 5 -8.28 -5.04 12.00
N LYS A 6 -7.67 -4.22 11.14
CA LYS A 6 -6.84 -4.69 10.03
C LYS A 6 -5.41 -4.21 10.23
N THR A 7 -4.47 -4.86 9.56
CA THR A 7 -3.08 -4.44 9.54
C THR A 7 -2.71 -3.99 8.13
N ILE A 8 -2.25 -2.76 8.03
CA ILE A 8 -1.91 -2.12 6.77
C ILE A 8 -0.39 -1.90 6.72
N LEU A 9 0.26 -2.38 5.67
CA LEU A 9 1.64 -2.04 5.39
C LEU A 9 1.62 -0.79 4.52
N LEU A 10 2.07 0.33 5.07
CA LEU A 10 2.07 1.62 4.39
C LEU A 10 3.47 1.93 3.89
N VAL A 11 3.61 2.01 2.57
CA VAL A 11 4.88 2.30 1.89
C VAL A 11 4.75 3.65 1.20
N GLU A 12 5.17 4.71 1.87
CA GLU A 12 4.99 6.09 1.42
C GLU A 12 6.15 6.95 1.93
N ASP A 13 6.90 7.57 1.02
CA ASP A 13 8.08 8.36 1.40
C ASP A 13 7.77 9.82 1.77
N ASP A 14 6.60 10.33 1.40
CA ASP A 14 6.17 11.66 1.83
C ASP A 14 5.83 11.60 3.32
N VAL A 15 6.68 12.20 4.14
CA VAL A 15 6.56 12.11 5.61
C VAL A 15 5.22 12.66 6.10
N ALA A 16 4.79 13.80 5.57
CA ALA A 16 3.53 14.41 6.00
C ALA A 16 2.33 13.53 5.66
N LEU A 17 2.28 13.00 4.44
CA LEU A 17 1.19 12.12 4.04
C LEU A 17 1.24 10.81 4.82
N ASN A 18 2.42 10.22 4.97
CA ASN A 18 2.59 8.99 5.73
C ASN A 18 2.02 9.14 7.14
N ARG A 19 2.42 10.20 7.85
CA ARG A 19 1.95 10.46 9.21
C ARG A 19 0.45 10.68 9.28
N ALA A 20 -0.11 11.40 8.32
CA ALA A 20 -1.55 11.66 8.27
C ALA A 20 -2.33 10.36 8.08
N VAL A 21 -1.85 9.49 7.20
CA VAL A 21 -2.49 8.19 6.94
C VAL A 21 -2.40 7.29 8.19
N VAL A 22 -1.23 7.23 8.82
CA VAL A 22 -1.04 6.46 10.06
C VAL A 22 -2.04 6.94 11.12
N PHE A 23 -2.13 8.25 11.33
CA PHE A 23 -3.04 8.82 12.31
C PHE A 23 -4.49 8.40 12.04
N LYS A 24 -4.94 8.54 10.79
CA LYS A 24 -6.33 8.21 10.44
C LYS A 24 -6.63 6.72 10.59
N LEU A 25 -5.71 5.87 10.18
CA LEU A 25 -5.89 4.42 10.32
C LEU A 25 -5.90 3.98 11.79
N GLU A 26 -4.99 4.51 12.59
CA GLU A 26 -4.95 4.19 14.03
C GLU A 26 -6.16 4.72 14.75
N GLN A 27 -6.66 5.90 14.36
CA GLN A 27 -7.87 6.47 14.91
C GLN A 27 -9.09 5.57 14.68
N LYS A 28 -9.09 4.83 13.57
CA LYS A 28 -10.14 3.86 13.25
C LYS A 28 -9.89 2.50 13.92
N GLY A 29 -8.80 2.37 14.68
CA GLY A 29 -8.50 1.14 15.42
C GLY A 29 -7.68 0.12 14.67
N HIS A 30 -7.09 0.48 13.53
CA HIS A 30 -6.27 -0.43 12.75
C HIS A 30 -4.79 -0.34 13.14
N ARG A 31 -4.04 -1.40 12.84
CA ARG A 31 -2.60 -1.45 13.03
C ARG A 31 -1.92 -1.03 11.73
N VAL A 32 -0.90 -0.19 11.84
CA VAL A 32 -0.15 0.27 10.66
C VAL A 32 1.32 -0.07 10.84
N VAL A 33 1.88 -0.74 9.83
CA VAL A 33 3.32 -0.92 9.72
C VAL A 33 3.76 0.10 8.68
N SER A 34 4.35 1.20 9.16
CA SER A 34 4.71 2.33 8.31
C SER A 34 6.18 2.28 7.94
N VAL A 35 6.45 2.34 6.65
CA VAL A 35 7.82 2.42 6.13
C VAL A 35 7.88 3.49 5.05
N PHE A 36 9.08 4.00 4.79
CA PHE A 36 9.30 5.11 3.85
C PHE A 36 9.98 4.64 2.57
N ARG A 37 10.39 3.38 2.49
CA ARG A 37 11.11 2.82 1.35
C ARG A 37 10.64 1.40 1.07
N ALA A 38 10.70 1.01 -0.20
CA ALA A 38 10.32 -0.34 -0.62
C ALA A 38 11.22 -1.42 0.00
N GLU A 39 12.50 -1.12 0.16
CA GLU A 39 13.45 -2.06 0.78
C GLU A 39 13.04 -2.42 2.20
N GLU A 40 12.60 -1.43 2.97
CA GLU A 40 12.07 -1.67 4.32
C GLU A 40 10.79 -2.49 4.30
N ALA A 41 9.94 -2.24 3.30
CA ALA A 41 8.70 -3.01 3.14
C ALA A 41 8.99 -4.49 2.88
N LEU A 42 9.99 -4.79 2.05
CA LEU A 42 10.39 -6.18 1.80
C LEU A 42 10.85 -6.87 3.08
N GLU A 43 11.62 -6.17 3.92
CA GLU A 43 12.05 -6.71 5.22
C GLU A 43 10.85 -7.03 6.12
N LYS A 44 9.86 -6.14 6.16
CA LYS A 44 8.66 -6.35 6.98
C LYS A 44 7.85 -7.55 6.48
N LEU A 45 7.77 -7.73 5.18
CA LEU A 45 7.04 -8.85 4.60
C LEU A 45 7.67 -10.20 4.94
N GLN A 46 8.99 -10.26 5.09
CA GLN A 46 9.67 -11.51 5.43
C GLN A 46 9.11 -12.11 6.72
N SER A 47 8.82 -11.27 7.71
CA SER A 47 8.36 -11.76 9.01
C SER A 47 6.84 -11.58 9.23
N GLU A 48 6.20 -10.67 8.50
CA GLU A 48 4.83 -10.28 8.81
C GLU A 48 3.83 -10.46 7.68
N HIS A 49 4.22 -11.02 6.53
CA HIS A 49 3.30 -11.10 5.38
C HIS A 49 1.98 -11.79 5.72
N GLY A 50 1.98 -12.78 6.59
CA GLY A 50 0.75 -13.48 7.01
C GLY A 50 -0.18 -12.64 7.87
N ASN A 51 0.32 -11.54 8.43
CA ASN A 51 -0.45 -10.64 9.28
C ASN A 51 -0.87 -9.35 8.58
N ILE A 52 -0.41 -9.14 7.33
CA ILE A 52 -0.72 -7.94 6.57
C ILE A 52 -2.01 -8.18 5.77
N ASP A 53 -2.99 -7.33 5.96
CA ASP A 53 -4.27 -7.44 5.27
C ASP A 53 -4.29 -6.70 3.93
N VAL A 54 -3.56 -5.58 3.84
CA VAL A 54 -3.44 -4.82 2.60
C VAL A 54 -2.14 -4.03 2.61
N VAL A 55 -1.55 -3.87 1.43
CA VAL A 55 -0.36 -3.03 1.23
C VAL A 55 -0.80 -1.76 0.52
N TRP A 56 -0.49 -0.62 1.11
CA TRP A 56 -0.68 0.70 0.51
C TRP A 56 0.66 1.11 -0.07
N LEU A 57 0.75 1.21 -1.38
CA LEU A 57 2.03 1.38 -2.06
C LEU A 57 2.05 2.61 -2.96
N ASP A 58 3.00 3.51 -2.71
CA ASP A 58 3.32 4.60 -3.63
C ASP A 58 4.28 4.08 -4.69
N LEU A 59 4.15 4.55 -5.92
CA LEU A 59 5.05 4.14 -7.01
C LEU A 59 6.34 4.95 -7.03
N LEU A 60 6.28 6.23 -6.65
CA LEU A 60 7.43 7.13 -6.73
C LEU A 60 8.21 7.10 -5.42
N LEU A 61 9.05 6.09 -5.27
CA LEU A 61 9.87 5.90 -4.08
C LEU A 61 11.35 6.05 -4.41
N PRO A 62 12.16 6.55 -3.47
CA PRO A 62 13.62 6.59 -3.68
C PRO A 62 14.18 5.18 -3.60
N GLY A 63 15.28 4.93 -4.31
CA GLY A 63 15.86 3.59 -4.38
C GLY A 63 14.99 2.68 -5.22
N MET A 64 14.58 1.55 -4.66
CA MET A 64 13.62 0.66 -5.32
C MET A 64 12.28 1.37 -5.42
N ASN A 65 11.77 1.53 -6.64
CA ASN A 65 10.46 2.18 -6.83
C ASN A 65 9.32 1.18 -6.62
N GLY A 66 8.08 1.68 -6.63
CA GLY A 66 6.91 0.85 -6.35
C GLY A 66 6.67 -0.25 -7.37
N ILE A 67 6.95 0.00 -8.64
CA ILE A 67 6.81 -1.04 -9.68
C ILE A 67 7.82 -2.15 -9.46
N GLU A 68 9.06 -1.80 -9.15
CA GLU A 68 10.10 -2.79 -8.86
C GLU A 68 9.74 -3.63 -7.62
N PHE A 69 9.22 -2.98 -6.59
CA PHE A 69 8.75 -3.67 -5.39
C PHE A 69 7.61 -4.63 -5.72
N LEU A 70 6.63 -4.15 -6.50
CA LEU A 70 5.48 -4.97 -6.90
C LEU A 70 5.94 -6.19 -7.72
N ALA A 71 6.91 -5.98 -8.62
CA ALA A 71 7.47 -7.08 -9.39
C ALA A 71 8.17 -8.11 -8.51
N GLU A 72 8.89 -7.65 -7.48
CA GLU A 72 9.56 -8.56 -6.54
C GLU A 72 8.57 -9.42 -5.78
N ILE A 73 7.50 -8.83 -5.25
CA ILE A 73 6.53 -9.61 -4.48
C ILE A 73 5.66 -10.49 -5.39
N HIS A 74 5.44 -10.09 -6.62
CA HIS A 74 4.65 -10.87 -7.59
C HIS A 74 5.31 -12.21 -7.92
N LYS A 75 6.63 -12.27 -7.84
CA LYS A 75 7.39 -13.51 -8.08
C LYS A 75 7.27 -14.54 -6.95
N ARG A 76 6.87 -14.09 -5.76
CA ARG A 76 6.93 -14.91 -4.54
C ARG A 76 5.61 -15.62 -4.33
N GLU A 77 5.68 -16.93 -4.27
CA GLU A 77 4.50 -17.75 -3.98
C GLU A 77 3.91 -17.41 -2.62
N ASP A 78 4.77 -17.10 -1.64
CA ASP A 78 4.36 -16.72 -0.28
C ASP A 78 3.47 -15.49 -0.25
N TYR A 79 3.59 -14.62 -1.25
CA TYR A 79 2.91 -13.32 -1.28
C TYR A 79 1.75 -13.26 -2.26
N LYS A 80 1.38 -14.38 -2.86
CA LYS A 80 0.34 -14.40 -3.90
C LYS A 80 -1.03 -13.90 -3.43
N ASN A 81 -1.29 -13.99 -2.12
CA ASN A 81 -2.55 -13.54 -1.55
C ASN A 81 -2.50 -12.12 -0.99
N LEU A 82 -1.34 -11.46 -1.04
CA LEU A 82 -1.23 -10.08 -0.61
C LEU A 82 -2.04 -9.17 -1.53
N LYS A 83 -2.85 -8.34 -0.94
CA LYS A 83 -3.62 -7.32 -1.68
C LYS A 83 -2.81 -6.04 -1.68
N VAL A 84 -2.44 -5.56 -2.87
CA VAL A 84 -1.67 -4.33 -3.02
C VAL A 84 -2.52 -3.29 -3.72
N VAL A 85 -2.70 -2.14 -3.07
CA VAL A 85 -3.38 -0.99 -3.65
C VAL A 85 -2.34 0.08 -3.93
N ILE A 86 -2.25 0.51 -5.17
CA ILE A 86 -1.37 1.59 -5.57
C ILE A 86 -2.04 2.93 -5.26
N CYS A 87 -1.30 3.84 -4.63
CA CYS A 87 -1.74 5.21 -4.41
C CYS A 87 -0.65 6.13 -4.94
N SER A 88 -0.87 6.73 -6.08
CA SER A 88 0.18 7.49 -6.78
C SER A 88 -0.33 8.82 -7.31
N VAL A 89 0.57 9.79 -7.47
CA VAL A 89 0.26 11.06 -8.13
C VAL A 89 0.08 10.87 -9.63
N SER A 90 0.69 9.82 -10.21
CA SER A 90 0.60 9.55 -11.65
C SER A 90 -0.70 8.83 -12.01
N GLY A 91 -1.45 9.40 -12.95
CA GLY A 91 -2.65 8.77 -13.50
C GLY A 91 -2.44 8.17 -14.88
N ARG A 92 -1.20 7.91 -15.27
CA ARG A 92 -0.87 7.42 -16.61
C ARG A 92 -1.41 6.01 -16.82
N GLU A 93 -2.05 5.79 -17.98
CA GLU A 93 -2.61 4.48 -18.31
C GLU A 93 -1.54 3.39 -18.39
N GLU A 94 -0.34 3.75 -18.86
CA GLU A 94 0.78 2.83 -18.90
C GLU A 94 1.13 2.29 -17.52
N SER A 95 1.23 3.19 -16.52
CA SER A 95 1.53 2.81 -15.12
C SER A 95 0.43 1.91 -14.56
N LYS A 96 -0.82 2.24 -14.84
CA LYS A 96 -1.97 1.44 -14.37
C LYS A 96 -1.96 0.04 -14.96
N GLY A 97 -1.66 -0.07 -16.26
CA GLY A 97 -1.58 -1.36 -16.93
C GLY A 97 -0.47 -2.25 -16.39
N ILE A 98 0.71 -1.67 -16.16
CA ILE A 98 1.86 -2.39 -15.59
C ILE A 98 1.51 -2.89 -14.18
N ALA A 99 0.96 -2.03 -13.35
CA ALA A 99 0.60 -2.38 -11.97
C ALA A 99 -0.42 -3.51 -11.93
N ARG A 100 -1.46 -3.45 -12.77
CA ARG A 100 -2.46 -4.52 -12.85
C ARG A 100 -1.85 -5.83 -13.31
N GLY A 101 -0.97 -5.78 -14.30
CA GLY A 101 -0.26 -6.97 -14.80
C GLY A 101 0.62 -7.60 -13.74
N LEU A 102 1.07 -6.83 -12.75
CA LEU A 102 1.86 -7.31 -11.64
C LEU A 102 1.02 -7.64 -10.40
N GLY A 103 -0.30 -7.68 -10.53
CA GLY A 103 -1.19 -8.18 -9.49
C GLY A 103 -1.76 -7.16 -8.53
N ALA A 104 -1.57 -5.85 -8.77
CA ALA A 104 -2.21 -4.83 -7.93
C ALA A 104 -3.74 -4.96 -8.05
N VAL A 105 -4.42 -4.87 -6.91
CA VAL A 105 -5.88 -5.02 -6.89
C VAL A 105 -6.60 -3.73 -7.26
N ASP A 106 -5.93 -2.59 -7.07
CA ASP A 106 -6.48 -1.30 -7.49
C ASP A 106 -5.36 -0.28 -7.66
N TYR A 107 -5.67 0.79 -8.38
CA TYR A 107 -4.75 1.89 -8.63
C TYR A 107 -5.50 3.20 -8.40
N LEU A 108 -5.13 3.91 -7.35
CA LEU A 108 -5.79 5.16 -6.96
C LEU A 108 -4.87 6.33 -7.25
N VAL A 109 -5.41 7.33 -7.95
CA VAL A 109 -4.66 8.56 -8.24
C VAL A 109 -4.90 9.50 -7.08
N LYS A 110 -3.84 9.91 -6.39
CA LYS A 110 -3.94 10.69 -5.15
C LYS A 110 -4.76 11.97 -5.30
N SER A 111 -4.62 12.66 -6.43
CA SER A 111 -5.33 13.92 -6.66
C SER A 111 -6.85 13.76 -6.83
N ASP A 112 -7.33 12.55 -7.05
CA ASP A 112 -8.76 12.27 -7.24
C ASP A 112 -9.50 12.11 -5.91
N TYR A 113 -8.79 12.08 -4.77
CA TYR A 113 -9.38 11.77 -3.48
C TYR A 113 -8.94 12.73 -2.39
N GLU A 114 -9.86 13.05 -1.48
CA GLU A 114 -9.50 13.56 -0.17
C GLU A 114 -8.87 12.41 0.63
N ILE A 115 -8.03 12.72 1.59
CA ILE A 115 -7.31 11.67 2.34
C ILE A 115 -8.26 10.68 3.03
N ASP A 116 -9.38 11.15 3.57
CA ASP A 116 -10.35 10.27 4.22
C ASP A 116 -10.94 9.27 3.23
N ALA A 117 -11.28 9.73 2.02
CA ALA A 117 -11.83 8.87 0.98
C ALA A 117 -10.78 7.86 0.50
N LEU A 118 -9.52 8.28 0.41
CA LEU A 118 -8.41 7.41 0.02
C LEU A 118 -8.25 6.29 1.04
N VAL A 119 -8.23 6.63 2.32
CA VAL A 119 -8.13 5.67 3.42
C VAL A 119 -9.28 4.65 3.36
N GLU A 120 -10.52 5.13 3.19
CA GLU A 120 -11.68 4.24 3.12
C GLU A 120 -11.59 3.29 1.92
N LYS A 121 -11.11 3.81 0.78
CA LYS A 121 -10.98 2.99 -0.43
C LYS A 121 -9.97 1.86 -0.23
N VAL A 122 -8.82 2.17 0.36
CA VAL A 122 -7.80 1.15 0.64
C VAL A 122 -8.35 0.12 1.64
N LEU A 123 -8.99 0.58 2.71
CA LEU A 123 -9.58 -0.32 3.71
C LEU A 123 -10.63 -1.26 3.11
N SER A 124 -11.29 -0.86 2.05
CA SER A 124 -12.30 -1.71 1.41
C SER A 124 -11.71 -3.01 0.84
N TYR A 125 -10.41 -3.04 0.64
CA TYR A 125 -9.70 -4.24 0.15
C TYR A 125 -9.12 -5.09 1.27
N ALA A 126 -9.04 -4.54 2.47
CA ALA A 126 -8.40 -5.24 3.61
C ALA A 126 -9.21 -6.42 4.19
#